data_4ac7f930acd03c69cd184685f5a3904f
#
_entry.id   4ac7f930acd03c69cd184685f5a3904f
#
_cell.length_a   1.000
_cell.length_b   1.000
_cell.length_c   1.000
_cell.angle_alpha   90.00
_cell.angle_beta   90.00
_cell.angle_gamma   90.00
#
_symmetry.space_group_name_H-M   'P 1'
#
loop_
_entity.id
_entity.type
_entity.pdbx_description
1 polymer ?
#
loop_
_entity_poly.entity_id
_entity_poly.type
_entity_poly.pdbx_seq_one_letter_code
_entity_poly.pdbx_strand_id
1 'polypeptide(L)'
;VEILKALYRKANILILDEPTGVLTPAEADQLFRILKRLREEGKAIILITHKLREIMEITDTVSVMRQGEMTATLKTKDTNPENLAELMVGRKVLLRVDKTPAQPTKPVLEIKDLSMVDDFGVQRLKNINLSVKAGEILGIAGVAGNGQSELLQVLGGYSPATGTIKLNGSEIDLSTSVAGDGQARRALGIAHVPEDRQREGLIMDFMAWENAVFGYHREKSNQASRFFMDNNAIRKETEEKMKRFDVRPPNPKLTAKNFSGGNQQKIVL
;
A
#
# COMPACT_ATOMS: atom_id res chain seq x y z
N VAL A 1 -17.41 14.73 3.47
CA VAL A 1 -17.61 16.10 2.92
C VAL A 1 -18.19 16.03 1.52
N GLU A 2 -17.59 15.31 0.54
CA GLU A 2 -18.04 15.31 -0.86
C GLU A 2 -19.46 14.74 -1.04
N ILE A 3 -19.81 13.67 -0.31
CA ILE A 3 -21.18 13.11 -0.32
C ILE A 3 -22.18 14.16 0.19
N LEU A 4 -21.84 14.88 1.26
CA LEU A 4 -22.70 15.95 1.79
C LEU A 4 -22.90 17.08 0.79
N LYS A 5 -21.89 17.47 0.02
CA LYS A 5 -21.99 18.46 -1.06
C LYS A 5 -22.94 17.99 -2.16
N ALA A 6 -22.83 16.73 -2.58
CA ALA A 6 -23.72 16.15 -3.60
C ALA A 6 -25.19 16.12 -3.12
N LEU A 7 -25.43 15.78 -1.87
CA LEU A 7 -26.75 15.77 -1.25
C LEU A 7 -27.33 17.18 -1.12
N TYR A 8 -26.53 18.15 -0.67
CA TYR A 8 -26.96 19.54 -0.56
C TYR A 8 -27.43 20.11 -1.90
N ARG A 9 -26.78 19.71 -3.00
CA ARG A 9 -27.15 20.10 -4.38
C ARG A 9 -28.38 19.37 -4.94
N LYS A 10 -29.09 18.56 -4.13
CA LYS A 10 -30.27 17.78 -4.53
C LYS A 10 -30.03 16.88 -5.75
N ALA A 11 -28.84 16.29 -5.85
CA ALA A 11 -28.51 15.37 -6.93
C ALA A 11 -29.48 14.19 -6.96
N ASN A 12 -29.91 13.79 -8.18
CA ASN A 12 -30.73 12.61 -8.38
C ASN A 12 -29.92 11.38 -8.74
N ILE A 13 -28.68 11.59 -9.20
CA ILE A 13 -27.72 10.53 -9.52
C ILE A 13 -26.46 10.79 -8.72
N LEU A 14 -26.00 9.81 -7.93
CA LEU A 14 -24.74 9.83 -7.22
C LEU A 14 -23.77 8.86 -7.88
N ILE A 15 -22.55 9.33 -8.15
CA ILE A 15 -21.44 8.49 -8.64
C ILE A 15 -20.38 8.53 -7.55
N LEU A 16 -20.06 7.37 -6.99
CA LEU A 16 -19.12 7.20 -5.88
C LEU A 16 -18.00 6.27 -6.32
N ASP A 17 -16.78 6.78 -6.33
CA ASP A 17 -15.57 6.03 -6.66
C ASP A 17 -14.80 5.72 -5.38
N GLU A 18 -14.65 4.42 -5.05
CA GLU A 18 -13.98 3.89 -3.86
C GLU A 18 -14.34 4.62 -2.55
N PRO A 19 -15.65 4.85 -2.23
CA PRO A 19 -16.04 5.76 -1.16
C PRO A 19 -15.64 5.28 0.24
N THR A 20 -15.27 4.03 0.40
CA THR A 20 -14.88 3.44 1.69
C THR A 20 -13.38 3.24 1.83
N GLY A 21 -12.57 3.77 0.90
CA GLY A 21 -11.12 3.54 0.87
C GLY A 21 -10.39 3.89 2.17
N VAL A 22 -10.86 4.92 2.86
CA VAL A 22 -10.28 5.42 4.12
C VAL A 22 -11.19 5.24 5.34
N LEU A 23 -12.32 4.55 5.18
CA LEU A 23 -13.30 4.34 6.24
C LEU A 23 -13.02 3.07 7.04
N THR A 24 -13.31 3.14 8.34
CA THR A 24 -13.40 1.94 9.18
C THR A 24 -14.61 1.09 8.77
N PRO A 25 -14.64 -0.22 9.11
CA PRO A 25 -15.81 -1.06 8.84
C PRO A 25 -17.13 -0.47 9.38
N ALA A 26 -17.12 0.10 10.59
CA ALA A 26 -18.29 0.70 11.21
C ALA A 26 -18.76 1.94 10.45
N GLU A 27 -17.84 2.78 9.98
CA GLU A 27 -18.16 3.95 9.16
C GLU A 27 -18.66 3.56 7.77
N ALA A 28 -18.11 2.51 7.17
CA ALA A 28 -18.60 1.95 5.92
C ALA A 28 -20.05 1.45 6.07
N ASP A 29 -20.35 0.72 7.15
CA ASP A 29 -21.72 0.27 7.45
C ASP A 29 -22.69 1.45 7.66
N GLN A 30 -22.20 2.56 8.24
CA GLN A 30 -23.01 3.77 8.37
C GLN A 30 -23.26 4.43 7.00
N LEU A 31 -22.24 4.50 6.15
CA LEU A 31 -22.38 4.99 4.77
C LEU A 31 -23.40 4.14 4.01
N PHE A 32 -23.34 2.82 4.10
CA PHE A 32 -24.28 1.92 3.42
C PHE A 32 -25.72 2.13 3.86
N ARG A 33 -25.96 2.40 5.14
CA ARG A 33 -27.30 2.76 5.62
C ARG A 33 -27.82 4.05 4.98
N ILE A 34 -26.94 5.05 4.82
CA ILE A 34 -27.30 6.30 4.15
C ILE A 34 -27.62 6.06 2.68
N LEU A 35 -26.78 5.27 1.97
CA LEU A 35 -27.00 4.99 0.55
C LEU A 35 -28.28 4.17 0.32
N LYS A 36 -28.61 3.20 1.20
CA LYS A 36 -29.87 2.45 1.15
C LYS A 36 -31.08 3.39 1.28
N ARG A 37 -31.04 4.34 2.22
CA ARG A 37 -32.08 5.32 2.39
C ARG A 37 -32.25 6.24 1.17
N LEU A 38 -31.15 6.70 0.59
CA LEU A 38 -31.20 7.53 -0.62
C LEU A 38 -31.79 6.77 -1.82
N ARG A 39 -31.48 5.47 -1.94
CA ARG A 39 -32.11 4.58 -2.93
C ARG A 39 -33.64 4.50 -2.71
N GLU A 40 -34.08 4.34 -1.45
CA GLU A 40 -35.51 4.32 -1.09
C GLU A 40 -36.21 5.65 -1.39
N GLU A 41 -35.49 6.77 -1.33
CA GLU A 41 -35.94 8.10 -1.75
C GLU A 41 -35.97 8.29 -3.29
N GLY A 42 -35.63 7.23 -4.06
CA GLY A 42 -35.68 7.24 -5.54
C GLY A 42 -34.40 7.78 -6.19
N LYS A 43 -33.28 7.92 -5.46
CA LYS A 43 -31.99 8.31 -6.04
C LYS A 43 -31.33 7.15 -6.76
N ALA A 44 -30.72 7.41 -7.92
CA ALA A 44 -29.86 6.47 -8.59
C ALA A 44 -28.44 6.57 -8.04
N ILE A 45 -27.82 5.41 -7.73
CA ILE A 45 -26.46 5.37 -7.16
C ILE A 45 -25.59 4.46 -8.03
N ILE A 46 -24.48 4.99 -8.49
CA ILE A 46 -23.42 4.24 -9.17
C ILE A 46 -22.25 4.15 -8.18
N LEU A 47 -21.94 2.93 -7.76
CA LEU A 47 -20.84 2.63 -6.86
C LEU A 47 -19.72 1.94 -7.64
N ILE A 48 -18.54 2.55 -7.69
CA ILE A 48 -17.35 1.97 -8.29
C ILE A 48 -16.49 1.47 -7.13
N THR A 49 -16.21 0.18 -7.10
CA THR A 49 -15.40 -0.44 -6.04
C THR A 49 -14.86 -1.80 -6.48
N HIS A 50 -13.72 -2.20 -5.92
CA HIS A 50 -13.17 -3.55 -6.07
C HIS A 50 -13.42 -4.42 -4.82
N LYS A 51 -14.08 -3.89 -3.80
CA LYS A 51 -14.38 -4.60 -2.55
C LYS A 51 -15.66 -5.41 -2.68
N LEU A 52 -15.53 -6.72 -2.81
CA LEU A 52 -16.63 -7.64 -3.06
C LEU A 52 -17.71 -7.58 -1.97
N ARG A 53 -17.33 -7.34 -0.69
CA ARG A 53 -18.29 -7.15 0.40
C ARG A 53 -19.25 -6.00 0.11
N GLU A 54 -18.75 -4.87 -0.34
CA GLU A 54 -19.55 -3.67 -0.63
C GLU A 54 -20.56 -3.94 -1.75
N ILE A 55 -20.09 -4.61 -2.81
CA ILE A 55 -20.96 -5.01 -3.92
C ILE A 55 -22.09 -5.90 -3.41
N MET A 56 -21.76 -6.97 -2.70
CA MET A 56 -22.76 -7.94 -2.21
C MET A 56 -23.76 -7.34 -1.22
N GLU A 57 -23.34 -6.34 -0.44
CA GLU A 57 -24.19 -5.77 0.62
C GLU A 57 -25.14 -4.70 0.15
N ILE A 58 -24.76 -3.88 -0.85
CA ILE A 58 -25.51 -2.65 -1.14
C ILE A 58 -26.06 -2.58 -2.56
N THR A 59 -25.52 -3.32 -3.54
CA THR A 59 -25.94 -3.17 -4.94
C THR A 59 -27.09 -4.09 -5.31
N ASP A 60 -27.95 -3.65 -6.22
CA ASP A 60 -29.02 -4.47 -6.81
C ASP A 60 -28.52 -5.18 -8.07
N THR A 61 -27.65 -4.51 -8.84
CA THR A 61 -27.05 -5.01 -10.07
C THR A 61 -25.55 -4.69 -10.06
N VAL A 62 -24.75 -5.62 -10.52
CA VAL A 62 -23.30 -5.43 -10.66
C VAL A 62 -22.89 -5.60 -12.11
N SER A 63 -22.14 -4.62 -12.61
CA SER A 63 -21.49 -4.67 -13.92
C SER A 63 -19.99 -4.79 -13.71
N VAL A 64 -19.38 -5.80 -14.30
CA VAL A 64 -17.94 -6.05 -14.21
C VAL A 64 -17.23 -5.48 -15.42
N MET A 65 -16.26 -4.60 -15.17
CA MET A 65 -15.43 -3.99 -16.22
C MET A 65 -14.00 -4.54 -16.15
N ARG A 66 -13.46 -4.89 -17.30
CA ARG A 66 -12.06 -5.35 -17.42
C ARG A 66 -11.47 -4.86 -18.73
N GLN A 67 -10.29 -4.23 -18.66
CA GLN A 67 -9.58 -3.68 -19.82
C GLN A 67 -10.40 -2.73 -20.71
N GLY A 68 -11.30 -1.96 -20.09
CA GLY A 68 -12.17 -1.02 -20.80
C GLY A 68 -13.46 -1.62 -21.37
N GLU A 69 -13.66 -2.92 -21.19
CA GLU A 69 -14.85 -3.63 -21.69
C GLU A 69 -15.75 -4.09 -20.53
N MET A 70 -17.06 -4.08 -20.77
CA MET A 70 -18.04 -4.64 -19.87
C MET A 70 -18.10 -6.15 -20.06
N THR A 71 -17.53 -6.93 -19.15
CA THR A 71 -17.43 -8.40 -19.28
C THR A 71 -18.68 -9.12 -18.82
N ALA A 72 -19.44 -8.56 -17.88
CA ALA A 72 -20.69 -9.11 -17.40
C ALA A 72 -21.56 -8.05 -16.74
N THR A 73 -22.89 -8.26 -16.78
CA THR A 73 -23.88 -7.52 -15.98
C THR A 73 -24.83 -8.53 -15.37
N LEU A 74 -24.89 -8.57 -14.03
CA LEU A 74 -25.62 -9.58 -13.26
C LEU A 74 -26.46 -8.90 -12.18
N LYS A 75 -27.55 -9.54 -11.77
CA LYS A 75 -28.21 -9.17 -10.51
C LYS A 75 -27.34 -9.65 -9.36
N THR A 76 -27.13 -8.81 -8.36
CA THR A 76 -26.23 -9.12 -7.24
C THR A 76 -26.69 -10.36 -6.48
N LYS A 77 -27.99 -10.60 -6.35
CA LYS A 77 -28.56 -11.80 -5.72
C LYS A 77 -28.27 -13.11 -6.45
N ASP A 78 -27.93 -13.05 -7.75
CA ASP A 78 -27.71 -14.22 -8.61
C ASP A 78 -26.22 -14.53 -8.81
N THR A 79 -25.35 -13.87 -8.05
CA THR A 79 -23.88 -14.06 -8.09
C THR A 79 -23.29 -14.20 -6.68
N ASN A 80 -21.99 -14.45 -6.60
CA ASN A 80 -21.25 -14.58 -5.35
C ASN A 80 -19.86 -13.94 -5.48
N PRO A 81 -19.12 -13.71 -4.36
CA PRO A 81 -17.80 -13.10 -4.39
C PRO A 81 -16.79 -13.84 -5.27
N GLU A 82 -16.81 -15.15 -5.31
CA GLU A 82 -15.89 -15.99 -6.08
C GLU A 82 -16.08 -15.75 -7.59
N ASN A 83 -17.35 -15.77 -8.05
CA ASN A 83 -17.70 -15.51 -9.45
C ASN A 83 -17.33 -14.10 -9.86
N LEU A 84 -17.62 -13.10 -9.03
CA LEU A 84 -17.24 -11.71 -9.30
C LEU A 84 -15.73 -11.55 -9.39
N ALA A 85 -14.97 -12.14 -8.47
CA ALA A 85 -13.50 -12.11 -8.51
C ALA A 85 -12.95 -12.72 -9.80
N GLU A 86 -13.51 -13.86 -10.25
CA GLU A 86 -13.12 -14.51 -11.50
C GLU A 86 -13.42 -13.63 -12.72
N LEU A 87 -14.59 -13.01 -12.77
CA LEU A 87 -14.96 -12.09 -13.85
C LEU A 87 -14.06 -10.84 -13.89
N MET A 88 -13.73 -10.27 -12.74
CA MET A 88 -12.86 -9.09 -12.62
C MET A 88 -11.42 -9.39 -13.08
N VAL A 89 -10.86 -10.54 -12.70
CA VAL A 89 -9.47 -10.91 -12.98
C VAL A 89 -9.33 -11.67 -14.29
N GLY A 90 -10.37 -12.38 -14.73
CA GLY A 90 -10.38 -13.21 -15.95
C GLY A 90 -9.76 -14.58 -15.77
N ARG A 91 -9.53 -15.01 -14.54
CA ARG A 91 -9.06 -16.36 -14.17
C ARG A 91 -9.57 -16.69 -12.77
N LYS A 92 -9.63 -17.98 -12.44
CA LYS A 92 -9.96 -18.40 -11.08
C LYS A 92 -9.04 -17.73 -10.06
N VAL A 93 -9.63 -17.13 -9.05
CA VAL A 93 -8.94 -16.45 -7.96
C VAL A 93 -9.21 -17.22 -6.67
N LEU A 94 -8.16 -17.63 -5.99
CA LEU A 94 -8.28 -18.15 -4.63
C LEU A 94 -8.45 -16.94 -3.70
N LEU A 95 -9.65 -16.78 -3.12
CA LEU A 95 -9.92 -15.75 -2.11
C LEU A 95 -9.24 -16.05 -0.76
N ARG A 96 -8.76 -17.28 -0.59
CA ARG A 96 -7.95 -17.70 0.56
C ARG A 96 -6.62 -18.22 0.05
N VAL A 97 -5.55 -17.76 0.67
CA VAL A 97 -4.20 -18.27 0.44
C VAL A 97 -3.98 -19.44 1.37
N ASP A 98 -3.63 -20.60 0.82
CA ASP A 98 -3.17 -21.73 1.63
C ASP A 98 -1.83 -21.36 2.27
N LYS A 99 -1.88 -21.13 3.58
CA LYS A 99 -0.71 -20.71 4.35
C LYS A 99 -0.14 -21.92 5.06
N THR A 100 1.07 -22.30 4.69
CA THR A 100 1.85 -23.27 5.49
C THR A 100 2.20 -22.65 6.85
N PRO A 101 2.16 -23.41 7.94
CA PRO A 101 2.58 -22.92 9.25
C PRO A 101 4.00 -22.34 9.19
N ALA A 102 4.16 -21.12 9.69
CA ALA A 102 5.48 -20.53 9.83
C ALA A 102 6.30 -21.29 10.88
N GLN A 103 7.61 -21.35 10.69
CA GLN A 103 8.57 -21.89 11.66
C GLN A 103 9.52 -20.77 12.11
N PRO A 104 9.04 -19.85 12.98
CA PRO A 104 9.85 -18.75 13.46
C PRO A 104 11.03 -19.28 14.28
N THR A 105 12.19 -18.65 14.10
CA THR A 105 13.41 -19.01 14.82
C THR A 105 13.80 -17.93 15.83
N LYS A 106 14.99 -17.33 15.71
CA LYS A 106 15.49 -16.29 16.62
C LYS A 106 14.87 -14.91 16.34
N PRO A 107 14.77 -14.05 17.36
CA PRO A 107 14.40 -12.64 17.14
C PRO A 107 15.39 -11.94 16.18
N VAL A 108 14.83 -11.23 15.21
CA VAL A 108 15.57 -10.40 14.25
C VAL A 108 15.39 -8.92 14.56
N LEU A 109 14.17 -8.53 14.91
CA LEU A 109 13.85 -7.17 15.33
C LEU A 109 13.26 -7.22 16.74
N GLU A 110 13.80 -6.43 17.63
CA GLU A 110 13.30 -6.25 19.00
C GLU A 110 13.15 -4.76 19.27
N ILE A 111 11.98 -4.37 19.75
CA ILE A 111 11.65 -2.98 20.12
C ILE A 111 11.22 -2.97 21.57
N LYS A 112 11.81 -2.05 22.37
CA LYS A 112 11.48 -1.86 23.78
C LYS A 112 11.23 -0.39 24.10
N ASP A 113 10.09 -0.13 24.73
CA ASP A 113 9.69 1.17 25.27
C ASP A 113 9.77 2.30 24.24
N LEU A 114 9.51 1.96 22.95
CA LEU A 114 9.62 2.91 21.86
C LEU A 114 8.52 3.97 21.99
N SER A 115 8.95 5.23 22.06
CA SER A 115 8.06 6.37 22.14
C SER A 115 8.51 7.46 21.16
N MET A 116 7.55 8.17 20.58
CA MET A 116 7.79 9.24 19.61
C MET A 116 6.84 10.40 19.87
N VAL A 117 7.36 11.61 19.79
CA VAL A 117 6.61 12.86 19.82
C VAL A 117 6.81 13.54 18.47
N ASP A 118 5.73 14.01 17.85
CA ASP A 118 5.79 14.72 16.57
C ASP A 118 6.24 16.18 16.74
N ASP A 119 6.46 16.88 15.60
CA ASP A 119 6.91 18.28 15.59
C ASP A 119 5.91 19.25 16.25
N PHE A 120 4.68 18.82 16.49
CA PHE A 120 3.65 19.60 17.20
C PHE A 120 3.59 19.30 18.71
N GLY A 121 4.49 18.46 19.23
CA GLY A 121 4.52 18.05 20.64
C GLY A 121 3.48 16.98 20.98
N VAL A 122 2.85 16.35 20.01
CA VAL A 122 1.87 15.29 20.24
C VAL A 122 2.57 13.93 20.31
N GLN A 123 2.33 13.20 21.39
CA GLN A 123 2.87 11.84 21.55
C GLN A 123 2.12 10.86 20.65
N ARG A 124 2.79 10.39 19.59
CA ARG A 124 2.25 9.47 18.59
C ARG A 124 2.50 8.01 18.92
N LEU A 125 3.67 7.69 19.44
CA LEU A 125 3.99 6.35 19.94
C LEU A 125 4.21 6.40 21.45
N LYS A 126 3.68 5.40 22.16
CA LYS A 126 3.69 5.34 23.63
C LYS A 126 4.15 3.96 24.08
N ASN A 127 5.42 3.84 24.49
CA ASN A 127 6.00 2.62 25.07
C ASN A 127 5.70 1.35 24.24
N ILE A 128 5.93 1.42 22.93
CA ILE A 128 5.69 0.29 22.03
C ILE A 128 6.74 -0.79 22.31
N ASN A 129 6.26 -2.00 22.52
CA ASN A 129 7.08 -3.19 22.71
C ASN A 129 6.63 -4.26 21.72
N LEU A 130 7.56 -4.74 20.88
CA LEU A 130 7.29 -5.83 19.95
C LEU A 130 8.59 -6.56 19.57
N SER A 131 8.44 -7.78 19.11
CA SER A 131 9.55 -8.57 18.57
C SER A 131 9.10 -9.32 17.33
N VAL A 132 9.96 -9.39 16.33
CA VAL A 132 9.74 -10.15 15.09
C VAL A 132 10.88 -11.15 14.92
N LYS A 133 10.52 -12.41 14.67
CA LYS A 133 11.47 -13.50 14.50
C LYS A 133 11.77 -13.75 13.02
N ALA A 134 12.93 -14.34 12.74
CA ALA A 134 13.22 -14.80 11.39
C ALA A 134 12.19 -15.85 10.93
N GLY A 135 11.66 -15.68 9.71
CA GLY A 135 10.59 -16.52 9.16
C GLY A 135 9.18 -16.18 9.65
N GLU A 136 9.02 -15.07 10.38
CA GLU A 136 7.72 -14.58 10.85
C GLU A 136 7.21 -13.42 9.99
N ILE A 137 5.90 -13.34 9.81
CA ILE A 137 5.20 -12.17 9.31
C ILE A 137 4.36 -11.61 10.46
N LEU A 138 4.75 -10.47 11.00
CA LEU A 138 4.01 -9.77 12.03
C LEU A 138 3.02 -8.79 11.38
N GLY A 139 1.73 -8.94 11.65
CA GLY A 139 0.69 -8.01 11.25
C GLY A 139 0.41 -6.99 12.35
N ILE A 140 0.41 -5.69 12.01
CA ILE A 140 0.01 -4.61 12.90
C ILE A 140 -1.32 -4.07 12.42
N ALA A 141 -2.37 -4.28 13.20
CA ALA A 141 -3.72 -3.82 12.88
C ALA A 141 -4.05 -2.55 13.68
N GLY A 142 -4.74 -1.62 13.03
CA GLY A 142 -5.21 -0.39 13.67
C GLY A 142 -6.01 0.46 12.69
N VAL A 143 -6.79 1.40 13.24
CA VAL A 143 -7.45 2.43 12.46
C VAL A 143 -6.42 3.49 12.05
N ALA A 144 -6.57 4.09 10.86
CA ALA A 144 -5.68 5.13 10.37
C ALA A 144 -5.50 6.25 11.43
N GLY A 145 -4.25 6.70 11.60
CA GLY A 145 -3.90 7.73 12.58
C GLY A 145 -3.60 7.23 14.00
N ASN A 146 -3.49 5.93 14.21
CA ASN A 146 -3.18 5.34 15.53
C ASN A 146 -1.69 5.01 15.73
N GLY A 147 -0.79 5.60 14.95
CA GLY A 147 0.66 5.47 15.14
C GLY A 147 1.35 4.48 14.20
N GLN A 148 0.62 3.80 13.29
CA GLN A 148 1.23 2.84 12.37
C GLN A 148 2.23 3.50 11.43
N SER A 149 1.87 4.65 10.84
CA SER A 149 2.74 5.42 9.94
C SER A 149 3.98 5.94 10.69
N GLU A 150 3.79 6.44 11.90
CA GLU A 150 4.88 6.92 12.75
C GLU A 150 5.84 5.79 13.15
N LEU A 151 5.32 4.60 13.44
CA LEU A 151 6.16 3.43 13.70
C LEU A 151 7.03 3.07 12.47
N LEU A 152 6.44 3.10 11.27
CA LEU A 152 7.19 2.87 10.04
C LEU A 152 8.24 3.96 9.78
N GLN A 153 7.93 5.22 10.06
CA GLN A 153 8.88 6.33 9.95
C GLN A 153 10.08 6.17 10.88
N VAL A 154 9.85 5.77 12.13
CA VAL A 154 10.94 5.49 13.09
C VAL A 154 11.78 4.30 12.62
N LEU A 155 11.16 3.21 12.21
CA LEU A 155 11.89 2.03 11.71
C LEU A 155 12.67 2.33 10.42
N GLY A 156 12.11 3.14 9.54
CA GLY A 156 12.76 3.62 8.31
C GLY A 156 13.86 4.64 8.53
N GLY A 157 13.99 5.20 9.74
CA GLY A 157 14.98 6.23 10.07
C GLY A 157 14.59 7.65 9.63
N TYR A 158 13.29 7.90 9.44
CA TYR A 158 12.80 9.23 9.02
C TYR A 158 12.42 10.13 10.20
N SER A 159 12.18 9.55 11.37
CA SER A 159 11.76 10.28 12.56
C SER A 159 12.53 9.83 13.78
N PRO A 160 12.91 10.76 14.69
CA PRO A 160 13.57 10.42 15.96
C PRO A 160 12.58 9.75 16.92
N ALA A 161 13.12 8.95 17.82
CA ALA A 161 12.34 8.30 18.86
C ALA A 161 13.20 8.08 20.12
N THR A 162 12.52 7.75 21.20
CA THR A 162 13.15 7.26 22.44
C THR A 162 12.83 5.80 22.65
N GLY A 163 13.63 5.09 23.43
CA GLY A 163 13.52 3.64 23.63
C GLY A 163 14.67 2.90 22.96
N THR A 164 14.49 1.61 22.68
CA THR A 164 15.54 0.76 22.11
C THR A 164 14.99 -0.04 20.94
N ILE A 165 15.73 -0.03 19.83
CA ILE A 165 15.53 -0.96 18.70
C ILE A 165 16.80 -1.78 18.51
N LYS A 166 16.67 -3.11 18.48
CA LYS A 166 17.75 -4.03 18.14
C LYS A 166 17.43 -4.77 16.85
N LEU A 167 18.41 -4.83 15.97
CA LEU A 167 18.36 -5.62 14.74
C LEU A 167 19.46 -6.70 14.80
N ASN A 168 19.07 -7.97 14.72
CA ASN A 168 19.99 -9.11 14.90
C ASN A 168 20.86 -9.02 16.18
N GLY A 169 20.29 -8.49 17.27
CA GLY A 169 20.95 -8.30 18.55
C GLY A 169 21.79 -7.02 18.68
N SER A 170 22.01 -6.28 17.59
CA SER A 170 22.74 -5.00 17.59
C SER A 170 21.76 -3.83 17.73
N GLU A 171 22.08 -2.91 18.63
CA GLU A 171 21.26 -1.73 18.88
C GLU A 171 21.42 -0.71 17.75
N ILE A 172 20.30 -0.09 17.38
CA ILE A 172 20.24 0.95 16.36
C ILE A 172 20.13 2.31 17.07
N ASP A 173 20.94 3.27 16.64
CA ASP A 173 20.85 4.64 17.14
C ASP A 173 19.53 5.30 16.68
N LEU A 174 18.75 5.80 17.63
CA LEU A 174 17.48 6.48 17.43
C LEU A 174 17.59 8.00 17.61
N SER A 175 18.76 8.51 18.05
CA SER A 175 18.97 9.92 18.33
C SER A 175 19.15 10.76 17.07
N THR A 176 19.51 10.15 15.96
CA THR A 176 19.78 10.85 14.71
C THR A 176 18.50 11.15 13.97
N SER A 177 17.98 12.34 14.18
CA SER A 177 16.95 12.97 13.34
C SER A 177 17.51 13.58 12.04
N VAL A 178 18.65 13.10 11.59
CA VAL A 178 19.21 13.60 10.33
C VAL A 178 18.37 12.98 9.22
N ALA A 179 17.65 13.84 8.51
CA ALA A 179 17.09 13.49 7.21
C ALA A 179 18.22 12.86 6.39
N GLY A 180 18.18 11.54 6.22
CA GLY A 180 19.26 10.81 5.54
C GLY A 180 19.61 9.45 6.14
N ASP A 181 19.05 9.05 7.27
CA ASP A 181 19.39 7.76 7.90
C ASP A 181 18.77 6.54 7.17
N GLY A 182 17.89 6.76 6.20
CA GLY A 182 17.38 5.69 5.34
C GLY A 182 18.49 4.91 4.61
N GLN A 183 19.64 5.52 4.32
CA GLN A 183 20.79 4.79 3.77
C GLN A 183 21.39 3.86 4.81
N ALA A 184 21.56 4.31 6.04
CA ALA A 184 22.07 3.49 7.14
C ALA A 184 21.12 2.32 7.45
N ARG A 185 19.80 2.57 7.45
CA ARG A 185 18.79 1.50 7.62
C ARG A 185 18.86 0.45 6.50
N ARG A 186 19.00 0.88 5.25
CA ARG A 186 19.20 -0.05 4.13
C ARG A 186 20.49 -0.86 4.27
N ALA A 187 21.58 -0.24 4.70
CA ALA A 187 22.84 -0.93 4.96
C ALA A 187 22.71 -2.01 6.06
N LEU A 188 21.79 -1.84 7.00
CA LEU A 188 21.43 -2.84 8.00
C LEU A 188 20.46 -3.92 7.49
N GLY A 189 20.02 -3.83 6.22
CA GLY A 189 19.09 -4.78 5.61
C GLY A 189 17.60 -4.47 5.87
N ILE A 190 17.26 -3.25 6.30
CA ILE A 190 15.86 -2.82 6.46
C ILE A 190 15.40 -2.23 5.13
N ALA A 191 14.34 -2.80 4.54
CA ALA A 191 13.62 -2.23 3.41
C ALA A 191 12.29 -1.64 3.90
N HIS A 192 11.90 -0.51 3.36
CA HIS A 192 10.65 0.18 3.69
C HIS A 192 9.82 0.43 2.44
N VAL A 193 8.57 0.01 2.47
CA VAL A 193 7.56 0.31 1.45
C VAL A 193 6.56 1.28 2.09
N PRO A 194 6.53 2.55 1.67
CA PRO A 194 5.69 3.57 2.31
C PRO A 194 4.21 3.38 1.98
N GLU A 195 3.36 3.97 2.82
CA GLU A 195 1.91 4.01 2.63
C GLU A 195 1.54 4.81 1.37
N ASP A 196 2.07 6.02 1.25
CA ASP A 196 1.90 6.86 0.05
C ASP A 196 3.07 6.67 -0.92
N ARG A 197 2.89 5.74 -1.86
CA ARG A 197 3.90 5.43 -2.87
C ARG A 197 4.25 6.60 -3.78
N GLN A 198 3.31 7.52 -4.04
CA GLN A 198 3.53 8.64 -4.96
C GLN A 198 4.30 9.78 -4.31
N ARG A 199 4.11 9.98 -3.01
CA ARG A 199 4.76 11.02 -2.25
C ARG A 199 6.11 10.58 -1.68
N GLU A 200 6.21 9.33 -1.24
CA GLU A 200 7.34 8.84 -0.44
C GLU A 200 8.11 7.69 -1.10
N GLY A 201 7.48 6.97 -2.03
CA GLY A 201 8.07 5.77 -2.64
C GLY A 201 8.64 5.96 -4.03
N LEU A 202 8.15 6.93 -4.81
CA LEU A 202 8.53 7.13 -6.21
C LEU A 202 8.76 8.60 -6.51
N ILE A 203 9.73 8.87 -7.37
CA ILE A 203 9.83 10.16 -8.05
C ILE A 203 9.05 10.03 -9.36
N MET A 204 7.87 10.63 -9.41
CA MET A 204 6.87 10.39 -10.46
C MET A 204 7.36 10.74 -11.88
N ASP A 205 8.25 11.70 -12.01
CA ASP A 205 8.84 12.12 -13.30
C ASP A 205 10.06 11.29 -13.70
N PHE A 206 10.61 10.47 -12.80
CA PHE A 206 11.69 9.55 -13.11
C PHE A 206 11.17 8.32 -13.84
N MET A 207 12.03 7.75 -14.70
CA MET A 207 11.77 6.46 -15.34
C MET A 207 11.77 5.32 -14.31
N ALA A 208 11.16 4.19 -14.64
CA ALA A 208 11.11 3.05 -13.72
C ALA A 208 12.52 2.57 -13.32
N TRP A 209 13.49 2.54 -14.24
CA TRP A 209 14.87 2.16 -13.92
C TRP A 209 15.59 3.16 -13.01
N GLU A 210 15.28 4.46 -13.13
CA GLU A 210 15.84 5.48 -12.27
C GLU A 210 15.30 5.37 -10.85
N ASN A 211 13.98 5.09 -10.72
CA ASN A 211 13.36 4.80 -9.43
C ASN A 211 13.93 3.51 -8.82
N ALA A 212 14.14 2.46 -9.62
CA ALA A 212 14.65 1.18 -9.13
C ALA A 212 16.06 1.28 -8.55
N VAL A 213 16.91 2.15 -9.10
CA VAL A 213 18.29 2.34 -8.63
C VAL A 213 18.41 3.44 -7.59
N PHE A 214 17.34 4.21 -7.37
CA PHE A 214 17.38 5.35 -6.45
C PHE A 214 17.72 4.91 -5.02
N GLY A 215 18.79 5.49 -4.47
CA GLY A 215 19.33 5.08 -3.16
C GLY A 215 20.33 3.92 -3.22
N TYR A 216 20.40 3.17 -4.32
CA TYR A 216 21.32 2.02 -4.53
C TYR A 216 22.37 2.31 -5.62
N HIS A 217 22.42 3.51 -6.17
CA HIS A 217 23.33 3.90 -7.27
C HIS A 217 24.81 3.77 -6.93
N ARG A 218 25.18 3.70 -5.64
CA ARG A 218 26.56 3.52 -5.17
C ARG A 218 26.97 2.06 -4.99
N GLU A 219 26.07 1.12 -5.16
CA GLU A 219 26.39 -0.28 -5.09
C GLU A 219 27.26 -0.70 -6.29
N LYS A 220 28.22 -1.59 -6.05
CA LYS A 220 29.18 -2.01 -7.09
C LYS A 220 28.51 -2.61 -8.32
N SER A 221 27.39 -3.31 -8.15
CA SER A 221 26.57 -3.88 -9.22
C SER A 221 26.01 -2.84 -10.18
N ASN A 222 25.83 -1.61 -9.70
CA ASN A 222 25.23 -0.51 -10.46
C ASN A 222 26.26 0.45 -11.05
N GLN A 223 27.56 0.16 -10.91
CA GLN A 223 28.65 1.03 -11.32
C GLN A 223 29.43 0.42 -12.50
N ALA A 224 29.58 1.19 -13.58
CA ALA A 224 30.53 0.91 -14.66
C ALA A 224 31.95 1.27 -14.24
N SER A 225 32.12 2.29 -13.38
CA SER A 225 33.38 2.72 -12.79
C SER A 225 33.11 3.46 -11.47
N ARG A 226 34.19 3.86 -10.76
CA ARG A 226 34.07 4.62 -9.49
C ARG A 226 33.17 5.85 -9.58
N PHE A 227 33.03 6.45 -10.76
CA PHE A 227 32.34 7.72 -10.98
C PHE A 227 31.10 7.62 -11.88
N PHE A 228 30.87 6.48 -12.54
CA PHE A 228 29.80 6.34 -13.51
C PHE A 228 28.96 5.09 -13.24
N MET A 229 27.65 5.26 -13.37
CA MET A 229 26.69 4.15 -13.30
C MET A 229 26.68 3.37 -14.62
N ASP A 230 26.43 2.06 -14.54
CA ASP A 230 26.14 1.24 -15.72
C ASP A 230 24.64 1.27 -16.04
N ASN A 231 24.22 2.29 -16.75
CA ASN A 231 22.82 2.48 -17.11
C ASN A 231 22.24 1.31 -17.93
N ASN A 232 23.07 0.59 -18.68
CA ASN A 232 22.60 -0.54 -19.48
C ASN A 232 22.35 -1.76 -18.59
N ALA A 233 23.28 -2.07 -17.68
CA ALA A 233 23.09 -3.13 -16.70
C ALA A 233 21.86 -2.86 -15.81
N ILE A 234 21.73 -1.65 -15.28
CA ILE A 234 20.59 -1.24 -14.43
C ILE A 234 19.26 -1.40 -15.18
N ARG A 235 19.17 -0.94 -16.43
CA ARG A 235 17.93 -1.07 -17.23
C ARG A 235 17.56 -2.51 -17.48
N LYS A 236 18.55 -3.36 -17.80
CA LYS A 236 18.35 -4.79 -18.03
C LYS A 236 17.84 -5.48 -16.76
N GLU A 237 18.49 -5.24 -15.64
CA GLU A 237 18.08 -5.79 -14.34
C GLU A 237 16.68 -5.31 -13.94
N THR A 238 16.38 -4.02 -14.15
CA THR A 238 15.05 -3.47 -13.89
C THR A 238 13.99 -4.16 -14.74
N GLU A 239 14.25 -4.38 -16.05
CA GLU A 239 13.32 -5.07 -16.93
C GLU A 239 13.05 -6.52 -16.47
N GLU A 240 14.09 -7.22 -16.05
CA GLU A 240 13.97 -8.59 -15.50
C GLU A 240 13.13 -8.60 -14.22
N LYS A 241 13.38 -7.67 -13.30
CA LYS A 241 12.55 -7.49 -12.09
C LYS A 241 11.10 -7.13 -12.43
N MET A 242 10.87 -6.21 -13.38
CA MET A 242 9.52 -5.86 -13.83
C MET A 242 8.75 -7.07 -14.39
N LYS A 243 9.41 -7.93 -15.15
CA LYS A 243 8.82 -9.20 -15.63
C LYS A 243 8.51 -10.15 -14.48
N ARG A 244 9.44 -10.31 -13.54
CA ARG A 244 9.28 -11.20 -12.38
C ARG A 244 8.12 -10.79 -11.48
N PHE A 245 7.91 -9.48 -11.28
CA PHE A 245 6.83 -8.93 -10.44
C PHE A 245 5.57 -8.59 -11.25
N ASP A 246 5.50 -9.00 -12.53
CA ASP A 246 4.36 -8.73 -13.41
C ASP A 246 3.98 -7.23 -13.47
N VAL A 247 4.96 -6.36 -13.60
CA VAL A 247 4.76 -4.93 -13.87
C VAL A 247 4.38 -4.76 -15.34
N ARG A 248 3.30 -4.06 -15.62
CA ARG A 248 2.79 -3.89 -16.99
C ARG A 248 2.62 -2.43 -17.38
N PRO A 249 3.17 -2.03 -18.57
CA PRO A 249 4.07 -2.78 -19.44
C PRO A 249 5.46 -2.90 -18.80
N PRO A 250 6.24 -3.99 -19.09
CA PRO A 250 7.59 -4.17 -18.55
C PRO A 250 8.63 -3.33 -19.29
N ASN A 251 8.40 -2.03 -19.32
CA ASN A 251 9.27 -1.06 -20.00
C ASN A 251 9.98 -0.15 -18.97
N PRO A 252 11.28 -0.36 -18.70
CA PRO A 252 12.01 0.40 -17.70
C PRO A 252 12.19 1.88 -18.06
N LYS A 253 11.97 2.27 -19.33
CA LYS A 253 12.11 3.65 -19.80
C LYS A 253 10.84 4.50 -19.64
N LEU A 254 9.72 3.91 -19.23
CA LEU A 254 8.51 4.68 -18.92
C LEU A 254 8.66 5.39 -17.59
N THR A 255 8.15 6.62 -17.51
CA THR A 255 8.11 7.40 -16.26
C THR A 255 7.09 6.78 -15.28
N ALA A 256 7.38 6.89 -13.99
CA ALA A 256 6.55 6.30 -12.94
C ALA A 256 5.08 6.74 -13.02
N LYS A 257 4.80 7.98 -13.41
CA LYS A 257 3.44 8.51 -13.58
C LYS A 257 2.61 7.81 -14.66
N ASN A 258 3.25 7.14 -15.61
CA ASN A 258 2.55 6.43 -16.70
C ASN A 258 2.13 5.00 -16.32
N PHE A 259 2.45 4.55 -15.11
CA PHE A 259 2.00 3.26 -14.62
C PHE A 259 0.72 3.40 -13.78
N SER A 260 -0.15 2.40 -13.85
CA SER A 260 -1.30 2.32 -12.95
C SER A 260 -0.86 2.20 -11.49
N GLY A 261 -1.71 2.58 -10.54
CA GLY A 261 -1.39 2.53 -9.11
C GLY A 261 -0.88 1.16 -8.63
N GLY A 262 -1.47 0.06 -9.11
CA GLY A 262 -0.99 -1.28 -8.79
C GLY A 262 0.40 -1.59 -9.36
N ASN A 263 0.71 -1.11 -10.57
CA ASN A 263 2.05 -1.26 -11.13
C ASN A 263 3.08 -0.36 -10.46
N GLN A 264 2.70 0.86 -10.06
CA GLN A 264 3.54 1.73 -9.22
C GLN A 264 3.91 1.03 -7.89
N GLN A 265 2.95 0.37 -7.24
CA GLN A 265 3.19 -0.40 -6.02
C GLN A 265 4.22 -1.52 -6.23
N LYS A 266 4.13 -2.22 -7.36
CA LYS A 266 5.10 -3.27 -7.73
C LYS A 266 6.49 -2.74 -8.05
N ILE A 267 6.60 -1.49 -8.52
CA ILE A 267 7.90 -0.84 -8.76
C ILE A 267 8.58 -0.45 -7.44
N VAL A 268 7.79 -0.07 -6.42
CA VAL A 268 8.33 0.25 -5.09
C VAL A 268 8.85 -1.01 -4.38
N LEU A 269 8.20 -2.17 -4.57
CA LEU A 269 8.63 -3.47 -4.04
C LEU A 269 9.94 -3.97 -4.68
#